data_740cae810cc06aa294b79b8b36c2b5be
#
_entry.id   740cae810cc06aa294b79b8b36c2b5be
#
_cell.length_a   1.000
_cell.length_b   1.000
_cell.length_c   1.000
_cell.angle_alpha   90.00
_cell.angle_beta   90.00
_cell.angle_gamma   90.00
#
_symmetry.space_group_name_H-M   'P 1'
#
loop_
_entity.id
_entity.type
_entity.pdbx_description
1 polymer ?
#
loop_
_entity_poly.entity_id
_entity_poly.type
_entity_poly.pdbx_seq_one_letter_code
_entity_poly.pdbx_strand_id
1 'polypeptide(L)'
;MSEAVPMEQARADIKPSSAIKAPHLTRLRLTQFRSHHTLDIHCQSGTVILTGENGIGKTNVLEAISMLAPGRGLRSGQLDDMTQNSQSGWHVLADVDGPTGSMRVSVDYQGDATGRRLRLDGETARGFDVIGEMLPQLWLTPAMDRLFSDAASGRRKFLDRFAQTLDAGLSRHLSQYEKAMRERNKLLQTNGTIFSQNSWLDGLEDTMALQGVAIAAARLSALDILAQGLTQMPDNAFPRAEVALEGALEAALRDHSALEVEDQFRHQLRQSRGLDAAAGRTLEGPHRSDLQVSHLAKSMPASACSTGEQKALLVGLILAQARSVAARLGDVPILLLDEVAAHLDAHRRAALADILSDLGGQSWITGTDMESFAAFGATVSHVDFSNLTAPTSEASRI
;
A
#
# COMPACT_ATOMS: atom_id res chain seq x y z
N MET A 1 12.96 -68.44 4.04
CA MET A 1 13.34 -67.75 2.79
C MET A 1 12.09 -67.00 2.35
N SER A 2 12.03 -65.72 2.61
CA SER A 2 10.92 -64.86 2.23
C SER A 2 11.52 -63.70 1.40
N GLU A 3 11.16 -63.69 0.15
CA GLU A 3 11.63 -62.71 -0.85
C GLU A 3 10.95 -61.35 -0.57
N ALA A 4 11.76 -60.32 -0.40
CA ALA A 4 11.31 -58.95 -0.34
C ALA A 4 11.09 -58.39 -1.75
N VAL A 5 9.86 -57.92 -2.05
CA VAL A 5 9.49 -57.24 -3.28
C VAL A 5 9.94 -55.77 -3.14
N PRO A 6 10.66 -55.18 -4.13
CA PRO A 6 11.03 -53.77 -4.06
C PRO A 6 9.81 -52.89 -4.38
N MET A 7 9.51 -51.94 -3.49
CA MET A 7 8.56 -50.84 -3.76
C MET A 7 9.20 -49.87 -4.76
N GLU A 8 8.71 -49.90 -5.96
CA GLU A 8 8.98 -48.94 -7.02
C GLU A 8 8.22 -47.63 -6.68
N GLN A 9 8.98 -46.60 -6.31
CA GLN A 9 8.44 -45.26 -6.06
C GLN A 9 8.01 -44.65 -7.39
N ALA A 10 6.72 -44.62 -7.65
CA ALA A 10 6.13 -43.83 -8.73
C ALA A 10 6.33 -42.33 -8.41
N ARG A 11 7.34 -41.72 -9.05
CA ARG A 11 7.43 -40.27 -9.19
C ARG A 11 6.31 -39.84 -10.13
N ALA A 12 5.26 -39.25 -9.54
CA ALA A 12 4.28 -38.52 -10.31
C ALA A 12 4.99 -37.31 -10.97
N ASP A 13 5.10 -37.35 -12.29
CA ASP A 13 5.44 -36.19 -13.10
C ASP A 13 4.33 -35.11 -12.92
N ILE A 14 4.56 -34.22 -11.99
CA ILE A 14 3.78 -32.99 -11.89
C ILE A 14 4.22 -32.14 -13.08
N LYS A 15 3.45 -32.20 -14.17
CA LYS A 15 3.54 -31.19 -15.24
C LYS A 15 3.39 -29.82 -14.58
N PRO A 16 4.28 -28.83 -14.90
CA PRO A 16 4.06 -27.49 -14.40
C PRO A 16 2.68 -27.03 -14.87
N SER A 17 1.78 -26.81 -13.92
CA SER A 17 0.50 -26.15 -14.12
C SER A 17 0.76 -24.87 -14.90
N SER A 18 -0.07 -24.57 -15.89
CA SER A 18 -0.09 -23.29 -16.61
C SER A 18 0.14 -22.17 -15.60
N ALA A 19 1.25 -21.43 -15.75
CA ALA A 19 1.64 -20.40 -14.79
C ALA A 19 0.44 -19.48 -14.54
N ILE A 20 -0.05 -19.47 -13.30
CA ILE A 20 -1.12 -18.58 -12.87
C ILE A 20 -0.59 -17.17 -13.14
N LYS A 21 -1.27 -16.46 -14.02
CA LYS A 21 -0.82 -15.17 -14.51
C LYS A 21 -1.13 -14.14 -13.42
N ALA A 22 -0.11 -13.58 -12.78
CA ALA A 22 -0.30 -12.55 -11.75
C ALA A 22 -1.19 -11.41 -12.28
N PRO A 23 -2.04 -10.79 -11.44
CA PRO A 23 -2.88 -9.68 -11.87
C PRO A 23 -2.03 -8.52 -12.38
N HIS A 24 -2.40 -7.97 -13.54
CA HIS A 24 -1.68 -6.87 -14.19
C HIS A 24 -2.62 -6.02 -15.04
N LEU A 25 -2.29 -4.75 -15.17
CA LEU A 25 -2.98 -3.84 -16.08
C LEU A 25 -2.49 -4.11 -17.51
N THR A 26 -3.43 -4.20 -18.45
CA THR A 26 -3.15 -4.24 -19.90
C THR A 26 -3.41 -2.89 -20.56
N ARG A 27 -4.23 -2.05 -19.91
CA ARG A 27 -4.52 -0.68 -20.34
C ARG A 27 -4.81 0.18 -19.12
N LEU A 28 -4.36 1.43 -19.15
CA LEU A 28 -4.72 2.48 -18.21
C LEU A 28 -5.16 3.72 -18.96
N ARG A 29 -6.37 4.22 -18.66
CA ARG A 29 -6.88 5.46 -19.22
C ARG A 29 -7.24 6.43 -18.10
N LEU A 30 -6.73 7.66 -18.22
CA LEU A 30 -7.00 8.77 -17.32
C LEU A 30 -7.80 9.84 -18.05
N THR A 31 -8.76 10.45 -17.35
CA THR A 31 -9.52 11.61 -17.85
C THR A 31 -9.60 12.63 -16.72
N GLN A 32 -9.15 13.85 -16.98
CA GLN A 32 -9.19 14.99 -16.04
C GLN A 32 -8.46 14.72 -14.72
N PHE A 33 -7.41 13.89 -14.75
CA PHE A 33 -6.70 13.48 -13.54
C PHE A 33 -5.36 14.21 -13.42
N ARG A 34 -5.19 15.04 -12.40
CA ARG A 34 -3.99 15.84 -12.13
C ARG A 34 -3.59 16.68 -13.35
N SER A 35 -2.37 16.45 -13.90
CA SER A 35 -1.87 17.13 -15.10
C SER A 35 -2.43 16.56 -16.40
N HIS A 36 -3.10 15.41 -16.36
CA HIS A 36 -3.55 14.71 -17.56
C HIS A 36 -5.00 15.06 -17.90
N HIS A 37 -5.21 15.75 -19.03
CA HIS A 37 -6.55 15.94 -19.59
C HIS A 37 -7.11 14.60 -20.09
N THR A 38 -6.33 13.90 -20.90
CA THR A 38 -6.59 12.53 -21.33
C THR A 38 -5.24 11.85 -21.54
N LEU A 39 -5.12 10.62 -21.00
CA LEU A 39 -3.95 9.78 -21.20
C LEU A 39 -4.44 8.35 -21.42
N ASP A 40 -3.86 7.64 -22.37
CA ASP A 40 -4.20 6.24 -22.68
C ASP A 40 -2.90 5.45 -22.85
N ILE A 41 -2.63 4.52 -21.96
CA ILE A 41 -1.41 3.70 -21.93
C ILE A 41 -1.81 2.25 -22.14
N HIS A 42 -1.19 1.59 -23.12
CA HIS A 42 -1.25 0.15 -23.30
C HIS A 42 0.07 -0.45 -22.82
N CYS A 43 -0.01 -1.53 -22.04
CA CYS A 43 1.16 -2.18 -21.46
C CYS A 43 0.98 -3.69 -21.42
N GLN A 44 2.09 -4.39 -21.17
CA GLN A 44 2.11 -5.84 -20.98
C GLN A 44 2.37 -6.19 -19.51
N SER A 45 2.30 -7.46 -19.18
CA SER A 45 2.78 -7.98 -17.90
C SER A 45 4.28 -7.68 -17.73
N GLY A 46 4.77 -7.64 -16.49
CA GLY A 46 6.16 -7.36 -16.16
C GLY A 46 6.42 -5.89 -15.88
N THR A 47 7.60 -5.38 -16.20
CA THR A 47 7.98 -4.01 -15.82
C THR A 47 7.51 -2.99 -16.86
N VAL A 48 6.84 -1.94 -16.38
CA VAL A 48 6.44 -0.75 -17.15
C VAL A 48 7.28 0.43 -16.66
N ILE A 49 8.06 1.03 -17.57
CA ILE A 49 8.95 2.15 -17.28
C ILE A 49 8.37 3.42 -17.88
N LEU A 50 8.18 4.44 -17.03
CA LEU A 50 7.71 5.78 -17.42
C LEU A 50 8.88 6.75 -17.35
N THR A 51 9.31 7.28 -18.51
CA THR A 51 10.40 8.27 -18.57
C THR A 51 9.93 9.63 -19.04
N GLY A 52 10.75 10.66 -18.78
CA GLY A 52 10.51 12.04 -19.19
C GLY A 52 10.97 13.03 -18.11
N GLU A 53 10.88 14.31 -18.39
CA GLU A 53 11.30 15.39 -17.51
C GLU A 53 10.55 15.39 -16.16
N ASN A 54 11.17 15.98 -15.13
CA ASN A 54 10.53 16.14 -13.83
C ASN A 54 9.30 17.07 -13.96
N GLY A 55 8.21 16.71 -13.29
CA GLY A 55 6.96 17.45 -13.33
C GLY A 55 6.04 17.14 -14.52
N ILE A 56 6.45 16.32 -15.50
CA ILE A 56 5.63 15.98 -16.69
C ILE A 56 4.39 15.12 -16.38
N GLY A 57 4.30 14.55 -15.18
CA GLY A 57 3.12 13.80 -14.74
C GLY A 57 3.32 12.30 -14.55
N LYS A 58 4.55 11.77 -14.60
CA LYS A 58 4.84 10.34 -14.37
C LYS A 58 4.28 9.82 -13.04
N THR A 59 4.57 10.52 -11.94
CA THR A 59 4.04 10.18 -10.61
C THR A 59 2.51 10.24 -10.55
N ASN A 60 1.87 11.09 -11.38
CA ASN A 60 0.41 11.17 -11.44
C ASN A 60 -0.20 9.90 -12.04
N VAL A 61 0.52 9.19 -12.92
CA VAL A 61 0.11 7.87 -13.42
C VAL A 61 0.14 6.83 -12.31
N LEU A 62 1.22 6.78 -11.52
CA LEU A 62 1.30 5.88 -10.37
C LEU A 62 0.21 6.21 -9.33
N GLU A 63 -0.05 7.50 -9.10
CA GLU A 63 -1.13 7.94 -8.21
C GLU A 63 -2.50 7.45 -8.73
N ALA A 64 -2.77 7.55 -10.03
CA ALA A 64 -4.00 7.07 -10.63
C ALA A 64 -4.17 5.55 -10.45
N ILE A 65 -3.12 4.75 -10.68
CA ILE A 65 -3.17 3.31 -10.44
C ILE A 65 -3.47 3.03 -8.95
N SER A 66 -2.83 3.77 -8.04
CA SER A 66 -3.06 3.61 -6.60
C SER A 66 -4.50 3.94 -6.16
N MET A 67 -5.25 4.71 -6.97
CA MET A 67 -6.66 4.99 -6.71
C MET A 67 -7.57 3.79 -7.01
N LEU A 68 -7.10 2.77 -7.69
CA LEU A 68 -7.81 1.51 -7.86
C LEU A 68 -7.79 0.66 -6.58
N ALA A 69 -6.88 0.90 -5.64
CA ALA A 69 -6.77 0.18 -4.38
C ALA A 69 -7.65 0.79 -3.26
N PRO A 70 -7.93 0.06 -2.15
CA PRO A 70 -8.50 0.63 -0.93
C PRO A 70 -7.64 1.76 -0.34
N GLY A 71 -8.25 2.64 0.46
CA GLY A 71 -7.55 3.75 1.14
C GLY A 71 -7.49 5.03 0.31
N ARG A 72 -6.50 5.90 0.54
CA ARG A 72 -6.41 7.26 -0.02
C ARG A 72 -5.41 7.40 -1.16
N GLY A 73 -4.98 6.31 -1.75
CA GLY A 73 -3.97 6.32 -2.82
C GLY A 73 -2.56 6.70 -2.34
N LEU A 74 -1.65 6.80 -3.28
CA LEU A 74 -0.20 6.93 -3.09
C LEU A 74 0.21 8.17 -2.29
N ARG A 75 -0.40 9.33 -2.55
CA ARG A 75 -0.08 10.62 -1.87
C ARG A 75 -1.03 10.95 -0.73
N SER A 76 -2.09 10.17 -0.50
CA SER A 76 -3.12 10.45 0.52
C SER A 76 -3.75 11.86 0.40
N GLY A 77 -3.79 12.42 -0.81
CA GLY A 77 -4.34 13.75 -1.12
C GLY A 77 -5.86 13.81 -0.97
N GLN A 78 -6.41 15.03 -1.03
CA GLN A 78 -7.85 15.22 -1.17
C GLN A 78 -8.27 14.85 -2.60
N LEU A 79 -9.49 14.31 -2.76
CA LEU A 79 -9.99 13.89 -4.08
C LEU A 79 -10.13 15.08 -5.04
N ASP A 80 -10.50 16.24 -4.51
CA ASP A 80 -10.59 17.50 -5.27
C ASP A 80 -9.24 17.92 -5.85
N ASP A 81 -8.15 17.75 -5.08
CA ASP A 81 -6.79 18.09 -5.53
C ASP A 81 -6.31 17.22 -6.70
N MET A 82 -6.95 16.07 -6.93
CA MET A 82 -6.64 15.16 -8.04
C MET A 82 -7.37 15.53 -9.32
N THR A 83 -8.35 16.43 -9.24
CA THR A 83 -9.08 16.94 -10.40
C THR A 83 -8.21 17.94 -11.17
N GLN A 84 -8.21 17.83 -12.49
CA GLN A 84 -7.54 18.84 -13.32
C GLN A 84 -8.24 20.19 -13.16
N ASN A 85 -7.45 21.28 -13.18
CA ASN A 85 -7.95 22.63 -12.98
C ASN A 85 -9.23 22.93 -13.78
N SER A 86 -10.22 23.54 -13.12
CA SER A 86 -11.51 23.97 -13.69
C SER A 86 -12.50 22.85 -14.07
N GLN A 87 -12.23 21.60 -13.68
CA GLN A 87 -13.13 20.46 -13.93
C GLN A 87 -13.91 20.07 -12.67
N SER A 88 -15.01 19.34 -12.84
CA SER A 88 -15.88 18.91 -11.74
C SER A 88 -15.56 17.51 -11.21
N GLY A 89 -14.52 16.84 -11.74
CA GLY A 89 -14.16 15.49 -11.31
C GLY A 89 -13.12 14.85 -12.22
N TRP A 90 -12.80 13.59 -11.95
CA TRP A 90 -11.83 12.81 -12.69
C TRP A 90 -12.29 11.36 -12.87
N HIS A 91 -11.70 10.69 -13.85
CA HIS A 91 -11.96 9.28 -14.12
C HIS A 91 -10.66 8.52 -14.40
N VAL A 92 -10.53 7.34 -13.77
CA VAL A 92 -9.46 6.37 -13.98
C VAL A 92 -10.09 5.06 -14.42
N LEU A 93 -9.67 4.51 -15.55
CA LEU A 93 -10.12 3.23 -16.07
C LEU A 93 -8.90 2.34 -16.31
N ALA A 94 -8.96 1.10 -15.88
CA ALA A 94 -7.96 0.08 -16.14
C ALA A 94 -8.62 -1.19 -16.70
N ASP A 95 -8.05 -1.74 -17.76
CA ASP A 95 -8.32 -3.12 -18.17
C ASP A 95 -7.26 -4.00 -17.48
N VAL A 96 -7.70 -5.01 -16.75
CA VAL A 96 -6.87 -5.85 -15.88
C VAL A 96 -7.03 -7.30 -16.33
N ASP A 97 -5.90 -7.99 -16.54
CA ASP A 97 -5.85 -9.44 -16.71
C ASP A 97 -5.31 -10.09 -15.44
N GLY A 98 -5.91 -11.20 -15.05
CA GLY A 98 -5.51 -11.93 -13.85
C GLY A 98 -5.90 -13.40 -13.88
N PRO A 99 -5.72 -14.12 -12.77
CA PRO A 99 -6.02 -15.57 -12.67
C PRO A 99 -7.47 -15.91 -12.99
N THR A 100 -8.40 -15.00 -12.69
CA THR A 100 -9.85 -15.16 -12.89
C THR A 100 -10.35 -14.67 -14.26
N GLY A 101 -9.44 -14.20 -15.13
CA GLY A 101 -9.76 -13.64 -16.44
C GLY A 101 -9.55 -12.14 -16.53
N SER A 102 -10.03 -11.54 -17.63
CA SER A 102 -9.96 -10.10 -17.86
C SER A 102 -11.16 -9.40 -17.24
N MET A 103 -10.93 -8.25 -16.62
CA MET A 103 -11.97 -7.38 -16.08
C MET A 103 -11.66 -5.91 -16.35
N ARG A 104 -12.68 -5.09 -16.36
CA ARG A 104 -12.55 -3.63 -16.43
C ARG A 104 -12.83 -3.00 -15.08
N VAL A 105 -11.86 -2.28 -14.56
CA VAL A 105 -11.96 -1.54 -13.30
C VAL A 105 -12.03 -0.07 -13.61
N SER A 106 -13.02 0.64 -13.08
CA SER A 106 -13.03 2.10 -13.17
C SER A 106 -13.34 2.76 -11.84
N VAL A 107 -12.68 3.88 -11.62
CA VAL A 107 -12.90 4.74 -10.45
C VAL A 107 -13.16 6.15 -10.93
N ASP A 108 -14.26 6.72 -10.47
CA ASP A 108 -14.64 8.10 -10.76
C ASP A 108 -14.89 8.91 -9.47
N TYR A 109 -14.62 10.19 -9.59
CA TYR A 109 -14.95 11.21 -8.61
C TYR A 109 -15.63 12.37 -9.34
N GLN A 110 -16.75 12.85 -8.81
CA GLN A 110 -17.60 13.87 -9.46
C GLN A 110 -17.63 15.21 -8.72
N GLY A 111 -16.66 15.47 -7.83
CA GLY A 111 -16.63 16.73 -7.06
C GLY A 111 -17.75 16.81 -6.00
N ASP A 112 -18.34 15.68 -5.64
CA ASP A 112 -19.41 15.61 -4.64
C ASP A 112 -18.94 15.02 -3.30
N ALA A 113 -19.74 15.23 -2.25
CA ALA A 113 -19.42 14.73 -0.91
C ALA A 113 -19.46 13.18 -0.79
N THR A 114 -19.85 12.45 -1.84
CA THR A 114 -20.03 11.00 -1.80
C THR A 114 -18.71 10.24 -1.94
N GLY A 115 -17.61 10.94 -2.25
CA GLY A 115 -16.30 10.34 -2.46
C GLY A 115 -16.16 9.70 -3.84
N ARG A 116 -15.14 8.84 -4.00
CA ARG A 116 -14.90 8.12 -5.24
C ARG A 116 -15.79 6.88 -5.35
N ARG A 117 -16.17 6.53 -6.57
CA ARG A 117 -17.03 5.38 -6.90
C ARG A 117 -16.23 4.36 -7.69
N LEU A 118 -16.35 3.09 -7.31
CA LEU A 118 -15.74 1.95 -8.00
C LEU A 118 -16.77 1.24 -8.86
N ARG A 119 -16.41 0.90 -10.10
CA ARG A 119 -17.16 -0.02 -10.96
C ARG A 119 -16.26 -1.14 -11.46
N LEU A 120 -16.82 -2.34 -11.50
CA LEU A 120 -16.22 -3.54 -12.06
C LEU A 120 -17.11 -3.97 -13.24
N ASP A 121 -16.55 -4.07 -14.43
CA ASP A 121 -17.26 -4.38 -15.68
C ASP A 121 -18.53 -3.52 -15.92
N GLY A 122 -18.47 -2.25 -15.47
CA GLY A 122 -19.57 -1.29 -15.56
C GLY A 122 -20.53 -1.30 -14.39
N GLU A 123 -20.54 -2.34 -13.55
CA GLU A 123 -21.40 -2.46 -12.38
C GLU A 123 -20.79 -1.77 -11.15
N THR A 124 -21.61 -1.03 -10.41
CA THR A 124 -21.14 -0.33 -9.20
C THR A 124 -20.81 -1.32 -8.08
N ALA A 125 -19.58 -1.34 -7.63
CA ALA A 125 -19.14 -2.15 -6.51
C ALA A 125 -19.58 -1.57 -5.16
N ARG A 126 -19.85 -2.46 -4.19
CA ARG A 126 -20.28 -2.06 -2.83
C ARG A 126 -19.16 -1.44 -1.98
N GLY A 127 -17.90 -1.55 -2.41
CA GLY A 127 -16.74 -1.04 -1.71
C GLY A 127 -15.43 -1.38 -2.42
N PHE A 128 -14.33 -0.84 -1.91
CA PHE A 128 -13.01 -1.07 -2.47
C PHE A 128 -12.33 -2.36 -1.96
N ASP A 129 -12.92 -3.04 -0.97
CA ASP A 129 -12.35 -4.28 -0.41
C ASP A 129 -12.21 -5.35 -1.50
N VAL A 130 -13.24 -5.49 -2.37
CA VAL A 130 -13.25 -6.47 -3.46
C VAL A 130 -12.05 -6.29 -4.41
N ILE A 131 -11.78 -5.05 -4.83
CA ILE A 131 -10.66 -4.80 -5.73
C ILE A 131 -9.32 -4.92 -5.00
N GLY A 132 -9.27 -4.66 -3.70
CA GLY A 132 -8.08 -4.84 -2.87
C GLY A 132 -7.62 -6.30 -2.82
N GLU A 133 -8.56 -7.26 -2.82
CA GLU A 133 -8.27 -8.68 -2.89
C GLU A 133 -7.82 -9.13 -4.29
N MET A 134 -8.42 -8.56 -5.35
CA MET A 134 -8.14 -8.93 -6.74
C MET A 134 -6.90 -8.26 -7.34
N LEU A 135 -6.55 -7.07 -6.85
CA LEU A 135 -5.47 -6.24 -7.39
C LEU A 135 -4.63 -5.65 -6.24
N PRO A 136 -3.92 -6.50 -5.46
CA PRO A 136 -3.09 -6.03 -4.37
C PRO A 136 -2.00 -5.08 -4.88
N GLN A 137 -1.73 -4.01 -4.14
CA GLN A 137 -0.79 -2.98 -4.56
C GLN A 137 0.12 -2.56 -3.41
N LEU A 138 1.41 -2.37 -3.72
CA LEU A 138 2.40 -1.77 -2.83
C LEU A 138 3.12 -0.65 -3.56
N TRP A 139 3.61 0.34 -2.83
CA TRP A 139 4.33 1.45 -3.45
C TRP A 139 5.47 2.00 -2.63
N LEU A 140 6.43 2.57 -3.35
CA LEU A 140 7.53 3.35 -2.84
C LEU A 140 7.50 4.72 -3.51
N THR A 141 7.60 5.78 -2.72
CA THR A 141 7.63 7.17 -3.21
C THR A 141 8.78 7.94 -2.58
N PRO A 142 9.26 9.03 -3.21
CA PRO A 142 10.30 9.89 -2.62
C PRO A 142 9.93 10.46 -1.25
N ALA A 143 8.63 10.65 -0.95
CA ALA A 143 8.18 11.08 0.38
C ALA A 143 8.51 10.06 1.48
N MET A 144 8.72 8.80 1.13
CA MET A 144 9.12 7.74 2.07
C MET A 144 10.62 7.69 2.35
N ASP A 145 11.46 8.43 1.62
CA ASP A 145 12.91 8.46 1.85
C ASP A 145 13.28 8.88 3.28
N ARG A 146 12.40 9.64 3.94
CA ARG A 146 12.54 10.05 5.34
C ARG A 146 11.73 9.20 6.34
N LEU A 147 11.23 8.03 5.93
CA LEU A 147 10.35 7.19 6.74
C LEU A 147 10.92 6.89 8.13
N PHE A 148 12.22 6.62 8.21
CA PHE A 148 12.88 6.26 9.47
C PHE A 148 13.25 7.46 10.32
N SER A 149 13.40 8.64 9.73
CA SER A 149 13.77 9.89 10.43
C SER A 149 12.56 10.71 10.85
N ASP A 150 11.44 10.57 10.15
CA ASP A 150 10.21 11.34 10.39
C ASP A 150 9.35 10.73 11.51
N ALA A 151 8.23 11.38 11.79
CA ALA A 151 7.31 10.96 12.85
C ALA A 151 6.74 9.54 12.62
N ALA A 152 6.40 8.85 13.71
CA ALA A 152 5.81 7.52 13.75
C ALA A 152 4.55 7.36 12.84
N SER A 153 3.84 8.44 12.55
CA SER A 153 2.66 8.42 11.68
C SER A 153 2.97 7.94 10.25
N GLY A 154 4.16 8.26 9.72
CA GLY A 154 4.61 7.75 8.42
C GLY A 154 4.85 6.24 8.47
N ARG A 155 5.54 5.76 9.50
CA ARG A 155 5.83 4.34 9.71
C ARG A 155 4.57 3.50 9.94
N ARG A 156 3.58 4.05 10.68
CA ARG A 156 2.26 3.40 10.79
C ARG A 156 1.56 3.26 9.45
N LYS A 157 1.50 4.34 8.64
CA LYS A 157 0.89 4.29 7.31
C LYS A 157 1.58 3.27 6.39
N PHE A 158 2.90 3.16 6.51
CA PHE A 158 3.68 2.16 5.77
C PHE A 158 3.28 0.73 6.15
N LEU A 159 3.20 0.42 7.45
CA LEU A 159 2.74 -0.87 7.94
C LEU A 159 1.26 -1.12 7.62
N ASP A 160 0.41 -0.11 7.82
CA ASP A 160 -1.03 -0.21 7.50
C ASP A 160 -1.27 -0.51 6.02
N ARG A 161 -0.46 0.05 5.12
CA ARG A 161 -0.54 -0.27 3.69
C ARG A 161 -0.24 -1.73 3.42
N PHE A 162 0.82 -2.26 4.00
CA PHE A 162 1.15 -3.67 3.88
C PHE A 162 0.06 -4.57 4.50
N ALA A 163 -0.42 -4.24 5.69
CA ALA A 163 -1.50 -4.98 6.34
C ALA A 163 -2.80 -4.94 5.52
N GLN A 164 -3.15 -3.80 4.89
CA GLN A 164 -4.30 -3.69 3.98
C GLN A 164 -4.15 -4.51 2.69
N THR A 165 -2.92 -4.73 2.25
CA THR A 165 -2.66 -5.58 1.08
C THR A 165 -2.88 -7.07 1.42
N LEU A 166 -2.68 -7.44 2.68
CA LEU A 166 -2.95 -8.80 3.19
C LEU A 166 -4.42 -9.00 3.60
N ASP A 167 -5.08 -7.93 4.05
CA ASP A 167 -6.49 -7.90 4.47
C ASP A 167 -7.12 -6.57 4.05
N ALA A 168 -7.83 -6.58 2.93
CA ALA A 168 -8.50 -5.40 2.38
C ALA A 168 -9.55 -4.80 3.34
N GLY A 169 -10.13 -5.62 4.23
CA GLY A 169 -11.11 -5.21 5.25
C GLY A 169 -10.54 -4.24 6.28
N LEU A 170 -9.21 -4.25 6.51
CA LEU A 170 -8.54 -3.34 7.44
C LEU A 170 -8.80 -1.86 7.12
N SER A 171 -9.00 -1.51 5.85
CA SER A 171 -9.35 -0.14 5.43
C SER A 171 -10.60 0.39 6.12
N ARG A 172 -11.59 -0.47 6.35
CA ARG A 172 -12.84 -0.14 7.03
C ARG A 172 -12.59 0.10 8.52
N HIS A 173 -11.82 -0.78 9.17
CA HIS A 173 -11.46 -0.64 10.58
C HIS A 173 -10.72 0.68 10.85
N LEU A 174 -9.71 1.00 10.04
CA LEU A 174 -8.97 2.26 10.12
C LEU A 174 -9.90 3.48 9.96
N SER A 175 -10.78 3.47 8.95
CA SER A 175 -11.71 4.57 8.69
C SER A 175 -12.71 4.78 9.83
N GLN A 176 -13.29 3.70 10.37
CA GLN A 176 -14.25 3.75 11.48
C GLN A 176 -13.57 4.22 12.77
N TYR A 177 -12.37 3.72 13.06
CA TYR A 177 -11.58 4.16 14.21
C TYR A 177 -11.25 5.64 14.13
N GLU A 178 -10.71 6.12 13.00
CA GLU A 178 -10.37 7.52 12.82
C GLU A 178 -11.60 8.45 12.92
N LYS A 179 -12.75 8.03 12.40
CA LYS A 179 -14.01 8.78 12.49
C LYS A 179 -14.44 8.88 13.94
N ALA A 180 -14.55 7.76 14.65
CA ALA A 180 -14.97 7.72 16.05
C ALA A 180 -14.02 8.54 16.95
N MET A 181 -12.71 8.44 16.74
CA MET A 181 -11.73 9.23 17.48
C MET A 181 -11.87 10.74 17.24
N ARG A 182 -12.08 11.18 15.99
CA ARG A 182 -12.30 12.61 15.69
C ARG A 182 -13.59 13.13 16.34
N GLU A 183 -14.67 12.37 16.28
CA GLU A 183 -15.94 12.73 16.91
C GLU A 183 -15.81 12.78 18.44
N ARG A 184 -15.14 11.78 19.04
CA ARG A 184 -14.83 11.77 20.48
C ARG A 184 -14.01 12.98 20.90
N ASN A 185 -12.93 13.29 20.20
CA ASN A 185 -12.09 14.45 20.48
C ASN A 185 -12.89 15.76 20.41
N LYS A 186 -13.75 15.91 19.39
CA LYS A 186 -14.62 17.09 19.24
C LYS A 186 -15.59 17.22 20.40
N LEU A 187 -16.22 16.13 20.84
CA LEU A 187 -17.14 16.15 21.99
C LEU A 187 -16.43 16.50 23.29
N LEU A 188 -15.25 15.93 23.55
CA LEU A 188 -14.46 16.23 24.74
C LEU A 188 -14.01 17.68 24.81
N GLN A 189 -13.70 18.32 23.67
CA GLN A 189 -13.33 19.74 23.59
C GLN A 189 -14.53 20.68 23.84
N THR A 190 -15.72 20.29 23.36
CA THR A 190 -16.90 21.19 23.38
C THR A 190 -17.62 21.18 24.75
N ASN A 191 -17.51 20.08 25.50
CA ASN A 191 -18.39 19.76 26.62
C ASN A 191 -17.68 19.57 27.97
N GLY A 192 -16.67 20.37 28.29
CA GLY A 192 -15.91 20.27 29.54
C GLY A 192 -16.70 20.15 30.85
N THR A 193 -18.05 20.17 30.83
CA THR A 193 -18.89 20.21 32.05
C THR A 193 -20.28 19.54 31.97
N ILE A 194 -20.73 18.98 30.83
CA ILE A 194 -22.10 18.44 30.76
C ILE A 194 -22.10 16.93 30.65
N PHE A 195 -22.36 16.26 31.76
CA PHE A 195 -22.49 14.79 31.92
C PHE A 195 -23.64 14.13 31.12
N SER A 196 -24.49 14.91 30.43
CA SER A 196 -25.62 14.40 29.66
C SER A 196 -25.26 13.72 28.34
N GLN A 197 -23.98 13.73 27.95
CA GLN A 197 -23.48 13.11 26.70
C GLN A 197 -22.65 11.83 26.92
N ASN A 198 -22.68 11.27 28.11
CA ASN A 198 -21.91 10.05 28.41
C ASN A 198 -22.28 8.87 27.49
N SER A 199 -23.56 8.70 27.17
CA SER A 199 -24.01 7.60 26.28
C SER A 199 -23.47 7.72 24.85
N TRP A 200 -23.30 8.94 24.32
CA TRP A 200 -22.69 9.13 23.00
C TRP A 200 -21.18 8.86 23.03
N LEU A 201 -20.48 9.39 24.06
CA LEU A 201 -19.06 9.08 24.27
C LEU A 201 -18.85 7.57 24.45
N ASP A 202 -19.72 6.89 25.22
CA ASP A 202 -19.67 5.45 25.41
C ASP A 202 -19.76 4.71 24.07
N GLY A 203 -20.69 5.07 23.17
CA GLY A 203 -20.84 4.44 21.86
C GLY A 203 -19.65 4.68 20.92
N LEU A 204 -19.02 5.88 20.99
CA LEU A 204 -17.80 6.17 20.24
C LEU A 204 -16.61 5.38 20.79
N GLU A 205 -16.49 5.25 22.11
CA GLU A 205 -15.44 4.50 22.78
C GLU A 205 -15.59 2.99 22.56
N ASP A 206 -16.82 2.47 22.53
CA ASP A 206 -17.10 1.09 22.12
C ASP A 206 -16.64 0.83 20.69
N THR A 207 -16.94 1.77 19.77
CA THR A 207 -16.46 1.69 18.39
C THR A 207 -14.93 1.75 18.32
N MET A 208 -14.31 2.66 19.08
CA MET A 208 -12.84 2.80 19.10
C MET A 208 -12.18 1.55 19.69
N ALA A 209 -12.75 0.94 20.72
CA ALA A 209 -12.21 -0.27 21.32
C ALA A 209 -12.24 -1.44 20.34
N LEU A 210 -13.39 -1.73 19.74
CA LEU A 210 -13.56 -2.77 18.75
C LEU A 210 -12.63 -2.59 17.54
N GLN A 211 -12.66 -1.40 16.93
CA GLN A 211 -11.85 -1.15 15.74
C GLN A 211 -10.36 -1.05 16.07
N GLY A 212 -10.01 -0.49 17.24
CA GLY A 212 -8.64 -0.36 17.71
C GLY A 212 -7.94 -1.71 17.90
N VAL A 213 -8.62 -2.66 18.51
CA VAL A 213 -8.11 -4.03 18.69
C VAL A 213 -7.98 -4.76 17.35
N ALA A 214 -8.95 -4.63 16.45
CA ALA A 214 -8.87 -5.20 15.11
C ALA A 214 -7.65 -4.66 14.33
N ILE A 215 -7.39 -3.34 14.40
CA ILE A 215 -6.21 -2.71 13.78
C ILE A 215 -4.91 -3.26 14.38
N ALA A 216 -4.82 -3.33 15.71
CA ALA A 216 -3.61 -3.81 16.40
C ALA A 216 -3.33 -5.29 16.05
N ALA A 217 -4.36 -6.14 16.02
CA ALA A 217 -4.24 -7.55 15.63
C ALA A 217 -3.78 -7.70 14.17
N ALA A 218 -4.35 -6.93 13.24
CA ALA A 218 -3.95 -6.96 11.83
C ALA A 218 -2.49 -6.50 11.63
N ARG A 219 -2.05 -5.47 12.38
CA ARG A 219 -0.64 -5.01 12.35
C ARG A 219 0.33 -6.06 12.88
N LEU A 220 -0.02 -6.75 13.98
CA LEU A 220 0.80 -7.84 14.52
C LEU A 220 0.92 -8.97 13.49
N SER A 221 -0.19 -9.41 12.90
CA SER A 221 -0.17 -10.44 11.86
C SER A 221 0.68 -10.02 10.66
N ALA A 222 0.54 -8.78 10.20
CA ALA A 222 1.36 -8.25 9.10
C ALA A 222 2.85 -8.17 9.47
N LEU A 223 3.17 -7.76 10.71
CA LEU A 223 4.55 -7.72 11.20
C LEU A 223 5.19 -9.10 11.19
N ASP A 224 4.49 -10.12 11.69
CA ASP A 224 4.98 -11.49 11.74
C ASP A 224 5.24 -12.05 10.33
N ILE A 225 4.33 -11.79 9.39
CA ILE A 225 4.48 -12.16 7.98
C ILE A 225 5.70 -11.44 7.36
N LEU A 226 5.88 -10.13 7.63
CA LEU A 226 7.02 -9.37 7.14
C LEU A 226 8.34 -9.87 7.75
N ALA A 227 8.37 -10.14 9.06
CA ALA A 227 9.56 -10.66 9.74
C ALA A 227 9.99 -12.01 9.17
N GLN A 228 9.04 -12.91 8.90
CA GLN A 228 9.31 -14.18 8.23
C GLN A 228 9.84 -13.96 6.81
N GLY A 229 9.23 -13.07 6.04
CA GLY A 229 9.68 -12.72 4.69
C GLY A 229 11.11 -12.16 4.67
N LEU A 230 11.46 -11.31 5.63
CA LEU A 230 12.80 -10.74 5.77
C LEU A 230 13.86 -11.82 6.08
N THR A 231 13.53 -12.83 6.90
CA THR A 231 14.46 -13.93 7.19
C THR A 231 14.70 -14.85 5.99
N GLN A 232 13.71 -14.96 5.11
CA GLN A 232 13.77 -15.79 3.89
C GLN A 232 14.37 -15.06 2.70
N MET A 233 14.64 -13.75 2.80
CA MET A 233 15.30 -13.02 1.70
C MET A 233 16.71 -13.54 1.46
N PRO A 234 17.07 -13.86 0.18
CA PRO A 234 18.44 -14.20 -0.15
C PRO A 234 19.36 -13.02 0.13
N ASP A 235 20.65 -13.30 0.35
CA ASP A 235 21.66 -12.25 0.39
C ASP A 235 21.71 -11.58 -0.98
N ASN A 236 21.48 -10.27 -0.98
CA ASN A 236 21.43 -9.44 -2.18
C ASN A 236 22.00 -8.05 -1.90
N ALA A 237 21.88 -7.13 -2.85
CA ALA A 237 22.40 -5.76 -2.73
C ALA A 237 21.64 -4.90 -1.69
N PHE A 238 20.50 -5.38 -1.15
CA PHE A 238 19.71 -4.65 -0.18
C PHE A 238 19.92 -5.22 1.23
N PRO A 239 20.26 -4.37 2.22
CA PRO A 239 20.49 -4.82 3.58
C PRO A 239 19.22 -5.42 4.20
N ARG A 240 19.37 -6.43 5.02
CA ARG A 240 18.25 -7.01 5.78
C ARG A 240 17.86 -6.08 6.92
N ALA A 241 16.56 -5.87 7.06
CA ALA A 241 15.97 -5.17 8.19
C ALA A 241 15.51 -6.15 9.26
N GLU A 242 15.54 -5.70 10.51
CA GLU A 242 14.77 -6.26 11.60
C GLU A 242 13.63 -5.30 11.92
N VAL A 243 12.43 -5.84 12.21
CA VAL A 243 11.23 -5.05 12.44
C VAL A 243 10.59 -5.40 13.78
N ALA A 244 10.11 -4.39 14.50
CA ALA A 244 9.35 -4.56 15.72
C ALA A 244 8.20 -3.54 15.77
N LEU A 245 7.15 -3.84 16.53
CA LEU A 245 6.01 -2.94 16.69
C LEU A 245 5.85 -2.59 18.17
N GLU A 246 5.93 -1.31 18.48
CA GLU A 246 5.70 -0.75 19.78
C GLU A 246 4.30 -0.14 19.84
N GLY A 247 3.48 -0.61 20.78
CA GLY A 247 2.13 -0.12 20.99
C GLY A 247 1.46 -0.82 22.17
N ALA A 248 0.64 -0.10 22.90
CA ALA A 248 0.00 -0.64 24.10
C ALA A 248 -0.99 -1.78 23.78
N LEU A 249 -1.81 -1.63 22.74
CA LEU A 249 -2.76 -2.65 22.33
C LEU A 249 -2.04 -3.87 21.74
N GLU A 250 -1.01 -3.63 20.93
CA GLU A 250 -0.21 -4.68 20.33
C GLU A 250 0.55 -5.49 21.38
N ALA A 251 1.06 -4.84 22.42
CA ALA A 251 1.68 -5.53 23.57
C ALA A 251 0.66 -6.36 24.34
N ALA A 252 -0.51 -5.79 24.66
CA ALA A 252 -1.57 -6.49 25.38
C ALA A 252 -2.08 -7.74 24.64
N LEU A 253 -2.21 -7.67 23.30
CA LEU A 253 -2.67 -8.78 22.46
C LEU A 253 -1.70 -9.97 22.41
N ARG A 254 -0.45 -9.80 22.84
CA ARG A 254 0.51 -10.92 22.94
C ARG A 254 0.22 -11.82 24.15
N ASP A 255 -0.37 -11.25 25.21
CA ASP A 255 -0.56 -11.92 26.50
C ASP A 255 -2.03 -12.18 26.83
N HIS A 256 -2.98 -11.48 26.16
CA HIS A 256 -4.40 -11.54 26.45
C HIS A 256 -5.24 -11.77 25.19
N SER A 257 -6.46 -12.28 25.38
CA SER A 257 -7.42 -12.45 24.28
C SER A 257 -7.88 -11.09 23.74
N ALA A 258 -8.28 -11.06 22.47
CA ALA A 258 -8.80 -9.85 21.83
C ALA A 258 -9.99 -9.24 22.60
N LEU A 259 -10.87 -10.06 23.16
CA LEU A 259 -12.02 -9.61 23.94
C LEU A 259 -11.59 -8.92 25.24
N GLU A 260 -10.63 -9.49 25.96
CA GLU A 260 -10.08 -8.89 27.20
C GLU A 260 -9.39 -7.56 26.89
N VAL A 261 -8.60 -7.48 25.81
CA VAL A 261 -7.93 -6.24 25.39
C VAL A 261 -8.96 -5.17 24.96
N GLU A 262 -10.04 -5.56 24.28
CA GLU A 262 -11.13 -4.67 23.92
C GLU A 262 -11.81 -4.07 25.17
N ASP A 263 -12.15 -4.91 26.16
CA ASP A 263 -12.76 -4.46 27.40
C ASP A 263 -11.84 -3.53 28.21
N GLN A 264 -10.54 -3.88 28.28
CA GLN A 264 -9.53 -3.04 28.93
C GLN A 264 -9.39 -1.68 28.25
N PHE A 265 -9.31 -1.67 26.90
CA PHE A 265 -9.15 -0.43 26.14
C PHE A 265 -10.39 0.45 26.22
N ARG A 266 -11.59 -0.13 26.18
CA ARG A 266 -12.85 0.57 26.42
C ARG A 266 -12.87 1.25 27.81
N HIS A 267 -12.46 0.52 28.84
CA HIS A 267 -12.37 1.06 30.18
C HIS A 267 -11.34 2.20 30.29
N GLN A 268 -10.18 2.04 29.69
CA GLN A 268 -9.13 3.05 29.64
C GLN A 268 -9.59 4.33 28.94
N LEU A 269 -10.29 4.23 27.80
CA LEU A 269 -10.84 5.40 27.10
C LEU A 269 -11.83 6.19 27.98
N ARG A 270 -12.67 5.48 28.77
CA ARG A 270 -13.59 6.13 29.74
C ARG A 270 -12.84 6.84 30.85
N GLN A 271 -11.82 6.23 31.39
CA GLN A 271 -11.01 6.81 32.48
C GLN A 271 -10.19 8.01 32.00
N SER A 272 -9.70 7.98 30.76
CA SER A 272 -8.84 9.02 30.20
C SER A 272 -9.58 10.27 29.70
N ARG A 273 -10.93 10.33 29.74
CA ARG A 273 -11.73 11.45 29.20
C ARG A 273 -11.24 12.82 29.66
N GLY A 274 -10.95 12.96 30.96
CA GLY A 274 -10.45 14.21 31.53
C GLY A 274 -9.07 14.62 31.00
N LEU A 275 -8.16 13.67 30.90
CA LEU A 275 -6.81 13.90 30.37
C LEU A 275 -6.83 14.19 28.88
N ASP A 276 -7.64 13.45 28.12
CA ASP A 276 -7.81 13.63 26.68
C ASP A 276 -8.45 14.99 26.36
N ALA A 277 -9.44 15.41 27.15
CA ALA A 277 -10.05 16.73 27.05
C ALA A 277 -9.03 17.84 27.29
N ALA A 278 -8.23 17.72 28.35
CA ALA A 278 -7.17 18.69 28.67
C ALA A 278 -6.08 18.72 27.58
N ALA A 279 -5.72 17.58 26.98
CA ALA A 279 -4.76 17.48 25.89
C ALA A 279 -5.33 17.87 24.52
N GLY A 280 -6.65 18.04 24.40
CA GLY A 280 -7.34 18.29 23.13
C GLY A 280 -7.31 17.13 22.14
N ARG A 281 -6.93 15.92 22.59
CA ARG A 281 -6.79 14.74 21.74
C ARG A 281 -6.79 13.45 22.56
N THR A 282 -7.17 12.34 21.94
CA THR A 282 -7.00 11.00 22.53
C THR A 282 -5.52 10.65 22.63
N LEU A 283 -5.07 10.21 23.81
CA LEU A 283 -3.67 9.94 24.11
C LEU A 283 -3.27 8.49 23.94
N GLU A 284 -4.23 7.56 23.97
CA GLU A 284 -3.99 6.12 23.94
C GLU A 284 -4.73 5.45 22.77
N GLY A 285 -4.14 4.41 22.18
CA GLY A 285 -4.72 3.60 21.12
C GLY A 285 -3.79 3.34 19.93
N PRO A 286 -4.24 2.62 18.89
CA PRO A 286 -3.40 2.16 17.78
C PRO A 286 -2.84 3.32 16.93
N HIS A 287 -3.37 4.53 17.04
CA HIS A 287 -2.81 5.74 16.42
C HIS A 287 -1.50 6.23 17.10
N ARG A 288 -1.11 5.60 18.21
CA ARG A 288 0.13 5.88 18.96
C ARG A 288 1.23 4.84 18.72
N SER A 289 0.89 3.69 18.14
CA SER A 289 1.86 2.63 17.86
C SER A 289 2.97 3.10 16.91
N ASP A 290 4.14 2.47 16.96
CA ASP A 290 5.27 2.80 16.10
C ASP A 290 5.96 1.53 15.56
N LEU A 291 6.23 1.51 14.26
CA LEU A 291 7.03 0.48 13.61
C LEU A 291 8.51 0.83 13.78
N GLN A 292 9.23 0.05 14.56
CA GLN A 292 10.68 0.13 14.72
C GLN A 292 11.36 -0.70 13.63
N VAL A 293 12.36 -0.11 12.99
CA VAL A 293 13.16 -0.77 11.95
C VAL A 293 14.63 -0.60 12.28
N SER A 294 15.38 -1.70 12.25
CA SER A 294 16.83 -1.73 12.50
C SER A 294 17.55 -2.39 11.32
N HIS A 295 18.77 -1.97 11.08
CA HIS A 295 19.70 -2.60 10.13
C HIS A 295 20.29 -3.86 10.79
N LEU A 296 19.90 -5.06 10.37
CA LEU A 296 20.24 -6.32 11.04
C LEU A 296 21.77 -6.47 11.21
N ALA A 297 22.55 -6.38 10.14
CA ALA A 297 24.01 -6.61 10.19
C ALA A 297 24.80 -5.57 11.01
N LYS A 298 24.24 -4.36 11.21
CA LYS A 298 24.87 -3.29 11.99
C LYS A 298 24.30 -3.18 13.40
N SER A 299 23.23 -3.91 13.71
CA SER A 299 22.53 -3.87 15.00
C SER A 299 22.24 -2.42 15.44
N MET A 300 21.78 -1.57 14.49
CA MET A 300 21.51 -0.16 14.76
C MET A 300 20.16 0.26 14.16
N PRO A 301 19.44 1.23 14.79
CA PRO A 301 18.19 1.76 14.25
C PRO A 301 18.38 2.31 12.83
N ALA A 302 17.40 2.07 11.97
CA ALA A 302 17.42 2.57 10.59
C ALA A 302 17.54 4.10 10.52
N SER A 303 16.99 4.83 11.49
CA SER A 303 17.11 6.29 11.61
C SER A 303 18.54 6.79 11.82
N ALA A 304 19.44 5.95 12.36
CA ALA A 304 20.85 6.26 12.58
C ALA A 304 21.76 5.84 11.41
N CYS A 305 21.22 5.16 10.40
CA CYS A 305 21.94 4.79 9.18
C CYS A 305 22.11 6.01 8.25
N SER A 306 23.08 5.94 7.33
CA SER A 306 23.23 6.94 6.27
C SER A 306 22.00 6.97 5.35
N THR A 307 21.78 8.08 4.65
CA THR A 307 20.62 8.24 3.74
C THR A 307 20.58 7.16 2.66
N GLY A 308 21.74 6.79 2.10
CA GLY A 308 21.84 5.70 1.12
C GLY A 308 21.48 4.32 1.69
N GLU A 309 21.84 4.07 2.97
CA GLU A 309 21.45 2.83 3.66
C GLU A 309 19.97 2.82 4.04
N GLN A 310 19.45 3.96 4.50
CA GLN A 310 18.02 4.11 4.78
C GLN A 310 17.19 3.79 3.52
N LYS A 311 17.59 4.33 2.37
CA LYS A 311 16.91 4.06 1.10
C LYS A 311 17.04 2.59 0.69
N ALA A 312 18.21 1.99 0.82
CA ALA A 312 18.41 0.58 0.53
C ALA A 312 17.57 -0.33 1.46
N LEU A 313 17.49 -0.02 2.76
CA LEU A 313 16.61 -0.69 3.72
C LEU A 313 15.14 -0.57 3.31
N LEU A 314 14.71 0.63 2.91
CA LEU A 314 13.32 0.87 2.49
C LEU A 314 12.95 0.08 1.24
N VAL A 315 13.83 0.05 0.22
CA VAL A 315 13.63 -0.79 -0.97
C VAL A 315 13.57 -2.26 -0.57
N GLY A 316 14.50 -2.74 0.26
CA GLY A 316 14.52 -4.10 0.79
C GLY A 316 13.21 -4.48 1.49
N LEU A 317 12.66 -3.57 2.31
CA LEU A 317 11.37 -3.78 3.00
C LEU A 317 10.21 -3.91 2.01
N ILE A 318 10.13 -3.06 0.99
CA ILE A 318 9.06 -3.16 -0.04
C ILE A 318 9.16 -4.48 -0.81
N LEU A 319 10.37 -4.89 -1.18
CA LEU A 319 10.58 -6.17 -1.86
C LEU A 319 10.24 -7.37 -0.97
N ALA A 320 10.55 -7.30 0.32
CA ALA A 320 10.14 -8.31 1.30
C ALA A 320 8.63 -8.36 1.46
N GLN A 321 7.96 -7.19 1.53
CA GLN A 321 6.49 -7.10 1.55
C GLN A 321 5.89 -7.76 0.30
N ALA A 322 6.41 -7.45 -0.89
CA ALA A 322 5.90 -8.02 -2.15
C ALA A 322 6.02 -9.55 -2.17
N ARG A 323 7.17 -10.10 -1.76
CA ARG A 323 7.37 -11.55 -1.63
C ARG A 323 6.43 -12.18 -0.60
N SER A 324 6.24 -11.50 0.53
CA SER A 324 5.35 -11.97 1.58
C SER A 324 3.89 -12.02 1.12
N VAL A 325 3.43 -11.00 0.35
CA VAL A 325 2.10 -10.99 -0.27
C VAL A 325 1.97 -12.14 -1.25
N ALA A 326 2.94 -12.31 -2.16
CA ALA A 326 2.93 -13.40 -3.13
C ALA A 326 2.88 -14.78 -2.46
N ALA A 327 3.67 -14.99 -1.41
CA ALA A 327 3.68 -16.25 -0.65
C ALA A 327 2.35 -16.49 0.10
N ARG A 328 1.70 -15.44 0.59
CA ARG A 328 0.49 -15.55 1.41
C ARG A 328 -0.80 -15.64 0.60
N LEU A 329 -0.90 -14.87 -0.49
CA LEU A 329 -2.12 -14.77 -1.30
C LEU A 329 -2.04 -15.62 -2.58
N GLY A 330 -0.84 -16.04 -3.00
CA GLY A 330 -0.61 -16.70 -4.28
C GLY A 330 -0.50 -15.73 -5.46
N ASP A 331 -0.81 -14.45 -5.26
CA ASP A 331 -0.77 -13.40 -6.27
C ASP A 331 0.30 -12.36 -5.96
N VAL A 332 1.09 -11.98 -6.96
CA VAL A 332 2.11 -10.93 -6.82
C VAL A 332 1.44 -9.56 -6.87
N PRO A 333 1.68 -8.68 -5.88
CA PRO A 333 1.10 -7.35 -5.90
C PRO A 333 1.68 -6.49 -7.04
N ILE A 334 0.89 -5.57 -7.57
CA ILE A 334 1.41 -4.51 -8.44
C ILE A 334 2.31 -3.60 -7.62
N LEU A 335 3.52 -3.35 -8.11
CA LEU A 335 4.48 -2.46 -7.49
C LEU A 335 4.51 -1.11 -8.20
N LEU A 336 4.33 -0.03 -7.44
CA LEU A 336 4.42 1.35 -7.92
C LEU A 336 5.68 2.00 -7.33
N LEU A 337 6.73 2.14 -8.12
CA LEU A 337 8.05 2.54 -7.67
C LEU A 337 8.41 3.92 -8.26
N ASP A 338 8.18 4.97 -7.48
CA ASP A 338 8.41 6.35 -7.92
C ASP A 338 9.88 6.75 -7.67
N GLU A 339 10.60 7.09 -8.74
CA GLU A 339 12.00 7.54 -8.74
C GLU A 339 12.97 6.59 -8.00
N VAL A 340 12.67 5.29 -7.93
CA VAL A 340 13.46 4.33 -7.16
C VAL A 340 14.89 4.21 -7.68
N ALA A 341 15.10 4.27 -9.00
CA ALA A 341 16.40 4.09 -9.64
C ALA A 341 17.34 5.30 -9.45
N ALA A 342 16.81 6.50 -9.21
CA ALA A 342 17.58 7.75 -9.21
C ALA A 342 18.69 7.80 -8.14
N HIS A 343 18.57 7.03 -7.06
CA HIS A 343 19.50 7.04 -5.94
C HIS A 343 20.15 5.68 -5.67
N LEU A 344 19.97 4.71 -6.57
CA LEU A 344 20.62 3.41 -6.50
C LEU A 344 21.87 3.40 -7.38
N ASP A 345 22.97 2.83 -6.86
CA ASP A 345 24.15 2.52 -7.67
C ASP A 345 23.82 1.43 -8.72
N ALA A 346 24.73 1.23 -9.68
CA ALA A 346 24.53 0.27 -10.77
C ALA A 346 24.29 -1.16 -10.27
N HIS A 347 24.97 -1.59 -9.19
CA HIS A 347 24.83 -2.92 -8.62
C HIS A 347 23.41 -3.10 -8.02
N ARG A 348 22.91 -2.13 -7.27
CA ARG A 348 21.56 -2.17 -6.70
C ARG A 348 20.47 -2.05 -7.75
N ARG A 349 20.69 -1.29 -8.84
CA ARG A 349 19.75 -1.25 -9.96
C ARG A 349 19.63 -2.61 -10.65
N ALA A 350 20.75 -3.29 -10.88
CA ALA A 350 20.75 -4.64 -11.44
C ALA A 350 20.03 -5.63 -10.51
N ALA A 351 20.35 -5.61 -9.21
CA ALA A 351 19.68 -6.47 -8.24
C ALA A 351 18.16 -6.19 -8.14
N LEU A 352 17.74 -4.94 -8.26
CA LEU A 352 16.31 -4.59 -8.31
C LEU A 352 15.63 -5.20 -9.54
N ALA A 353 16.26 -5.09 -10.72
CA ALA A 353 15.73 -5.64 -11.95
C ALA A 353 15.58 -7.17 -11.86
N ASP A 354 16.60 -7.87 -11.34
CA ASP A 354 16.58 -9.32 -11.14
C ASP A 354 15.44 -9.73 -10.17
N ILE A 355 15.33 -9.04 -9.02
CA ILE A 355 14.29 -9.35 -8.02
C ILE A 355 12.88 -9.13 -8.57
N LEU A 356 12.65 -8.05 -9.33
CA LEU A 356 11.35 -7.77 -9.94
C LEU A 356 11.01 -8.80 -11.02
N SER A 357 11.99 -9.23 -11.81
CA SER A 357 11.85 -10.32 -12.77
C SER A 357 11.48 -11.63 -12.10
N ASP A 358 12.17 -11.98 -11.01
CA ASP A 358 11.94 -13.22 -10.25
C ASP A 358 10.56 -13.22 -9.55
N LEU A 359 10.08 -12.06 -9.11
CA LEU A 359 8.74 -11.91 -8.55
C LEU A 359 7.65 -12.21 -9.58
N GLY A 360 7.89 -11.91 -10.87
CA GLY A 360 6.97 -12.21 -11.96
C GLY A 360 5.67 -11.40 -11.98
N GLY A 361 5.54 -10.37 -11.14
CA GLY A 361 4.42 -9.43 -11.09
C GLY A 361 4.63 -8.21 -11.97
N GLN A 362 3.61 -7.34 -12.06
CA GLN A 362 3.74 -6.07 -12.77
C GLN A 362 4.32 -4.98 -11.86
N SER A 363 5.35 -4.28 -12.36
CA SER A 363 5.99 -3.17 -11.66
C SER A 363 5.97 -1.91 -12.54
N TRP A 364 5.44 -0.82 -12.02
CA TRP A 364 5.44 0.49 -12.66
C TRP A 364 6.52 1.37 -12.04
N ILE A 365 7.48 1.80 -12.84
CA ILE A 365 8.68 2.50 -12.37
C ILE A 365 8.81 3.82 -13.11
N THR A 366 9.07 4.92 -12.39
CA THR A 366 9.33 6.23 -12.98
C THR A 366 10.82 6.57 -12.94
N GLY A 367 11.27 7.31 -13.97
CA GLY A 367 12.61 7.86 -14.06
C GLY A 367 12.70 9.00 -15.03
N THR A 368 13.89 9.62 -15.13
CA THR A 368 14.15 10.72 -16.07
C THR A 368 14.50 10.22 -17.46
N ASP A 369 15.23 9.11 -17.55
CA ASP A 369 15.79 8.57 -18.78
C ASP A 369 15.82 7.03 -18.74
N MET A 370 15.95 6.40 -19.92
CA MET A 370 16.04 4.94 -20.06
C MET A 370 17.43 4.38 -19.69
N GLU A 371 18.47 5.18 -19.69
CA GLU A 371 19.82 4.73 -19.37
C GLU A 371 19.89 4.19 -17.94
N SER A 372 19.18 4.84 -17.03
CA SER A 372 19.03 4.40 -15.64
C SER A 372 18.40 3.00 -15.48
N PHE A 373 17.72 2.49 -16.52
CA PHE A 373 17.02 1.22 -16.53
C PHE A 373 17.65 0.17 -17.46
N ALA A 374 18.88 0.39 -17.92
CA ALA A 374 19.56 -0.56 -18.83
C ALA A 374 19.63 -2.00 -18.28
N ALA A 375 19.67 -2.17 -16.96
CA ALA A 375 19.67 -3.48 -16.30
C ALA A 375 18.33 -4.25 -16.40
N PHE A 376 17.20 -3.59 -16.75
CA PHE A 376 15.89 -4.22 -16.81
C PHE A 376 15.65 -5.03 -18.11
N GLY A 377 16.62 -5.05 -19.02
CA GLY A 377 16.55 -5.82 -20.27
C GLY A 377 15.59 -5.22 -21.30
N ALA A 378 15.34 -6.01 -22.36
CA ALA A 378 14.57 -5.55 -23.52
C ALA A 378 13.06 -5.84 -23.43
N THR A 379 12.61 -6.61 -22.43
CA THR A 379 11.20 -7.04 -22.32
C THR A 379 10.38 -6.15 -21.36
N VAL A 380 10.63 -4.84 -21.44
CA VAL A 380 9.89 -3.84 -20.64
C VAL A 380 8.90 -3.05 -21.51
N SER A 381 7.75 -2.71 -20.96
CA SER A 381 6.87 -1.73 -21.58
C SER A 381 7.42 -0.34 -21.27
N HIS A 382 7.83 0.41 -22.30
CA HIS A 382 8.36 1.77 -22.13
C HIS A 382 7.37 2.81 -22.61
N VAL A 383 7.11 3.80 -21.78
CA VAL A 383 6.28 4.98 -22.07
C VAL A 383 7.13 6.23 -21.90
N ASP A 384 7.46 6.86 -22.99
CA ASP A 384 8.22 8.12 -23.02
C ASP A 384 7.25 9.31 -23.06
N PHE A 385 7.18 10.03 -21.96
CA PHE A 385 6.32 11.21 -21.81
C PHE A 385 6.79 12.40 -22.65
N SER A 386 8.04 12.43 -23.07
CA SER A 386 8.56 13.50 -23.97
C SER A 386 7.90 13.43 -25.35
N ASN A 387 7.46 12.24 -25.75
CA ASN A 387 6.80 11.99 -27.05
C ASN A 387 5.26 12.02 -26.96
N LEU A 388 4.68 12.14 -25.76
CA LEU A 388 3.24 12.25 -25.53
C LEU A 388 2.75 13.71 -25.63
N THR A 389 3.43 14.57 -26.41
CA THR A 389 3.07 15.98 -26.57
C THR A 389 1.71 16.14 -27.23
N ALA A 390 0.88 16.96 -26.59
CA ALA A 390 -0.29 17.73 -27.02
C ALA A 390 -1.26 17.09 -28.01
N PRO A 391 -2.58 17.20 -27.78
CA PRO A 391 -3.55 16.93 -28.81
C PRO A 391 -3.25 17.89 -29.96
N THR A 392 -2.96 17.37 -31.17
CA THR A 392 -2.97 18.12 -32.39
C THR A 392 -4.27 18.91 -32.48
N SER A 393 -4.16 20.22 -32.42
CA SER A 393 -5.25 21.15 -32.72
C SER A 393 -5.58 21.10 -34.20
N GLU A 394 -6.17 20.01 -34.65
CA GLU A 394 -6.84 19.91 -35.96
C GLU A 394 -8.34 19.75 -35.73
N ALA A 395 -8.98 20.84 -35.33
CA ALA A 395 -10.41 21.04 -35.55
C ALA A 395 -10.73 22.53 -35.43
N SER A 396 -10.15 23.33 -36.34
CA SER A 396 -10.65 24.67 -36.64
C SER A 396 -10.43 24.95 -38.08
N ARG A 397 -11.30 24.37 -38.94
CA ARG A 397 -11.68 24.85 -40.28
C ARG A 397 -12.68 23.85 -40.88
N ILE A 398 -13.93 24.04 -40.58
CA ILE A 398 -15.02 24.18 -41.58
C ILE A 398 -16.24 24.69 -40.82
#